data_9d2ebbcbd813484957408a9378ba8678
#
_entry.id   9d2ebbcbd813484957408a9378ba8678
#
_cell.length_a   1.000
_cell.length_b   1.000
_cell.length_c   1.000
_cell.angle_alpha   90.00
_cell.angle_beta   90.00
_cell.angle_gamma   90.00
#
_symmetry.space_group_name_H-M   'P 1'
#
loop_
_entity.id
_entity.type
_entity.pdbx_description
1 polymer ?
#
loop_
_entity_poly.entity_id
_entity_poly.type
_entity_poly.pdbx_seq_one_letter_code
_entity_poly.pdbx_strand_id
1 'polypeptide(L)'
;MGAKDGNKVLRGKQGGLNMGSITLVTGGARSGKSSFAEKLAEEAGLALGYIATARADDAEMTDRIAKHQKRRDARWQTFEEPMHPAHIIATHGNNIDAFLLDCLTLLVSNLLLSQRVDWELPTNGSLRSLEDMIMAEMVNLIEASTVYRGEVIMVSNEVGCGIVPPSPLARLFRDCAGQANQCLAAKAKRVYLVASGLPLCLKG
;
A
#
# COMPACT_ATOMS: atom_id res chain seq x y z
N MET A 1 59.76 0.48 -15.65
CA MET A 1 58.91 -0.62 -16.16
C MET A 1 58.33 -1.34 -14.95
N GLY A 2 57.05 -1.23 -14.68
CA GLY A 2 56.36 -1.85 -13.57
C GLY A 2 54.86 -1.66 -13.75
N ALA A 3 54.22 -2.66 -14.32
CA ALA A 3 52.78 -2.68 -14.55
C ALA A 3 52.05 -2.76 -13.23
N LYS A 4 51.05 -1.89 -13.03
CA LYS A 4 50.06 -1.98 -11.95
C LYS A 4 48.83 -2.70 -12.47
N ASP A 5 48.70 -3.96 -12.11
CA ASP A 5 47.49 -4.74 -12.34
C ASP A 5 46.35 -4.21 -11.45
N GLY A 6 45.34 -3.69 -12.12
CA GLY A 6 44.11 -3.27 -11.49
C GLY A 6 43.23 -4.46 -11.15
N ASN A 7 43.17 -4.84 -9.90
CA ASN A 7 42.28 -5.88 -9.38
C ASN A 7 40.84 -5.36 -9.32
N LYS A 8 40.09 -5.59 -10.38
CA LYS A 8 38.66 -5.29 -10.48
C LYS A 8 37.89 -6.38 -9.73
N VAL A 9 37.61 -6.11 -8.45
CA VAL A 9 36.77 -6.98 -7.65
C VAL A 9 35.35 -6.97 -8.22
N LEU A 10 35.03 -7.98 -9.00
CA LEU A 10 33.69 -8.31 -9.40
C LEU A 10 32.93 -8.76 -8.15
N ARG A 11 32.11 -7.87 -7.58
CA ARG A 11 31.12 -8.26 -6.57
C ARG A 11 30.12 -9.22 -7.24
N GLY A 12 30.34 -10.50 -7.03
CA GLY A 12 29.41 -11.53 -7.40
C GLY A 12 28.08 -11.29 -6.72
N LYS A 13 27.01 -11.04 -7.51
CA LYS A 13 25.64 -11.13 -7.04
C LYS A 13 25.43 -12.59 -6.60
N GLN A 14 25.40 -12.82 -5.29
CA GLN A 14 24.92 -14.08 -4.75
C GLN A 14 23.43 -14.19 -5.12
N GLY A 15 23.10 -15.12 -6.01
CA GLY A 15 21.76 -15.41 -6.49
C GLY A 15 20.96 -16.19 -5.44
N GLY A 16 20.65 -15.57 -4.32
CA GLY A 16 19.50 -15.94 -3.52
C GLY A 16 18.25 -15.38 -4.21
N LEU A 17 17.19 -16.17 -4.32
CA LEU A 17 15.87 -15.69 -4.71
C LEU A 17 15.46 -14.62 -3.69
N ASN A 18 15.75 -13.35 -4.01
CA ASN A 18 15.26 -12.23 -3.20
C ASN A 18 13.75 -12.20 -3.37
N MET A 19 13.05 -12.81 -2.42
CA MET A 19 11.60 -12.64 -2.28
C MET A 19 11.32 -11.18 -1.91
N GLY A 20 10.28 -10.61 -2.48
CA GLY A 20 9.87 -9.24 -2.21
C GLY A 20 9.60 -8.98 -0.75
N SER A 21 9.75 -7.74 -0.33
CA SER A 21 9.43 -7.33 1.04
C SER A 21 8.23 -6.40 1.07
N ILE A 22 7.38 -6.60 2.08
CA ILE A 22 6.23 -5.75 2.36
C ILE A 22 6.57 -4.89 3.57
N THR A 23 6.35 -3.58 3.46
CA THR A 23 6.36 -2.65 4.59
C THR A 23 4.99 -2.02 4.72
N LEU A 24 4.36 -2.15 5.89
CA LEU A 24 3.09 -1.51 6.21
C LEU A 24 3.36 -0.24 7.03
N VAL A 25 2.80 0.89 6.56
CA VAL A 25 2.84 2.18 7.26
C VAL A 25 1.41 2.58 7.62
N THR A 26 1.06 2.53 8.90
CA THR A 26 -0.26 2.87 9.39
C THR A 26 -0.24 4.14 10.26
N GLY A 27 -1.41 4.72 10.52
CA GLY A 27 -1.56 5.90 11.36
C GLY A 27 -2.85 6.68 11.08
N GLY A 28 -3.20 7.61 11.95
CA GLY A 28 -4.39 8.44 11.81
C GLY A 28 -4.34 9.40 10.61
N ALA A 29 -5.45 10.07 10.33
CA ALA A 29 -5.49 11.13 9.32
C ALA A 29 -4.46 12.22 9.65
N ARG A 30 -3.74 12.71 8.62
CA ARG A 30 -2.70 13.76 8.73
C ARG A 30 -1.57 13.44 9.73
N SER A 31 -1.32 12.17 10.01
CA SER A 31 -0.24 11.73 10.93
C SER A 31 1.18 11.90 10.35
N GLY A 32 1.34 12.14 9.03
CA GLY A 32 2.63 12.16 8.35
C GLY A 32 3.02 10.84 7.69
N LYS A 33 2.14 9.81 7.74
CA LYS A 33 2.42 8.46 7.20
C LYS A 33 2.78 8.44 5.72
N SER A 34 2.08 9.21 4.84
CA SER A 34 2.39 9.22 3.40
C SER A 34 3.78 9.79 3.14
N SER A 35 4.18 10.88 3.81
CA SER A 35 5.53 11.45 3.67
C SER A 35 6.62 10.51 4.20
N PHE A 36 6.34 9.75 5.26
CA PHE A 36 7.26 8.74 5.76
C PHE A 36 7.38 7.57 4.78
N ALA A 37 6.26 7.11 4.21
CA ALA A 37 6.23 6.03 3.22
C ALA A 37 6.94 6.43 1.90
N GLU A 38 6.79 7.69 1.44
CA GLU A 38 7.53 8.24 0.30
C GLU A 38 9.05 8.16 0.52
N LYS A 39 9.54 8.55 1.72
CA LYS A 39 10.96 8.42 2.08
C LYS A 39 11.45 6.98 2.03
N LEU A 40 10.69 6.04 2.57
CA LEU A 40 11.07 4.62 2.53
C LEU A 40 11.17 4.10 1.09
N ALA A 41 10.27 4.52 0.20
CA ALA A 41 10.32 4.16 -1.21
C ALA A 41 11.55 4.76 -1.91
N GLU A 42 11.87 6.02 -1.65
CA GLU A 42 13.06 6.70 -2.19
C GLU A 42 14.38 6.09 -1.74
N GLU A 43 14.41 5.52 -0.54
CA GLU A 43 15.57 4.78 0.00
C GLU A 43 15.69 3.38 -0.62
N ALA A 44 14.59 2.80 -1.11
CA ALA A 44 14.55 1.44 -1.65
C ALA A 44 15.01 1.35 -3.11
N GLY A 45 14.97 2.44 -3.90
CA GLY A 45 15.39 2.39 -5.30
C GLY A 45 15.31 3.72 -6.05
N LEU A 46 15.61 3.63 -7.35
CA LEU A 46 15.64 4.79 -8.27
C LEU A 46 14.43 4.81 -9.21
N ALA A 47 13.90 3.66 -9.59
CA ALA A 47 12.69 3.56 -10.40
C ALA A 47 11.51 3.22 -9.46
N LEU A 48 10.63 4.19 -9.24
CA LEU A 48 9.59 4.13 -8.22
C LEU A 48 8.19 4.10 -8.85
N GLY A 49 7.35 3.17 -8.37
CA GLY A 49 5.95 3.08 -8.76
C GLY A 49 5.04 3.61 -7.65
N TYR A 50 4.16 4.55 -7.98
CA TYR A 50 3.11 5.01 -7.07
C TYR A 50 1.77 4.48 -7.54
N ILE A 51 1.14 3.64 -6.73
CA ILE A 51 -0.18 3.08 -7.00
C ILE A 51 -1.22 3.91 -6.23
N ALA A 52 -1.96 4.74 -6.96
CA ALA A 52 -3.01 5.57 -6.42
C ALA A 52 -4.33 4.79 -6.39
N THR A 53 -4.87 4.56 -5.21
CA THR A 53 -6.21 3.97 -5.04
C THR A 53 -7.31 5.03 -4.92
N ALA A 54 -6.92 6.31 -4.80
CA ALA A 54 -7.87 7.41 -4.79
C ALA A 54 -8.54 7.57 -6.17
N ARG A 55 -9.86 7.80 -6.15
CA ARG A 55 -10.63 8.21 -7.33
C ARG A 55 -10.79 9.73 -7.30
N ALA A 56 -10.64 10.36 -8.45
CA ALA A 56 -10.85 11.81 -8.58
C ALA A 56 -12.36 12.13 -8.69
N ASP A 57 -13.16 11.69 -7.71
CA ASP A 57 -14.61 11.79 -7.74
C ASP A 57 -15.12 13.20 -7.39
N ASP A 58 -14.26 14.05 -6.79
CA ASP A 58 -14.58 15.44 -6.48
C ASP A 58 -13.38 16.39 -6.65
N ALA A 59 -13.67 17.70 -6.60
CA ALA A 59 -12.66 18.75 -6.80
C ALA A 59 -11.60 18.79 -5.68
N GLU A 60 -11.96 18.45 -4.44
CA GLU A 60 -11.04 18.41 -3.30
C GLU A 60 -10.03 17.27 -3.49
N MET A 61 -10.52 16.08 -3.87
CA MET A 61 -9.67 14.92 -4.12
C MET A 61 -8.76 15.14 -5.33
N THR A 62 -9.27 15.75 -6.40
CA THR A 62 -8.48 16.13 -7.58
C THR A 62 -7.32 17.07 -7.21
N ASP A 63 -7.58 18.10 -6.41
CA ASP A 63 -6.53 19.03 -5.93
C ASP A 63 -5.52 18.35 -5.01
N ARG A 64 -5.97 17.42 -4.16
CA ARG A 64 -5.12 16.63 -3.28
C ARG A 64 -4.20 15.69 -4.07
N ILE A 65 -4.71 14.99 -5.07
CA ILE A 65 -3.93 14.14 -5.98
C ILE A 65 -2.89 14.98 -6.72
N ALA A 66 -3.29 16.16 -7.28
CA ALA A 66 -2.38 17.05 -7.99
C ALA A 66 -1.24 17.59 -7.09
N LYS A 67 -1.54 17.90 -5.82
CA LYS A 67 -0.52 18.30 -4.83
C LYS A 67 0.48 17.18 -4.52
N HIS A 68 0.02 15.94 -4.42
CA HIS A 68 0.89 14.78 -4.22
C HIS A 68 1.75 14.48 -5.46
N GLN A 69 1.18 14.61 -6.68
CA GLN A 69 1.93 14.43 -7.92
C GLN A 69 3.05 15.46 -8.10
N LYS A 70 2.80 16.75 -7.75
CA LYS A 70 3.80 17.82 -7.86
C LYS A 70 5.02 17.67 -6.94
N ARG A 71 4.95 16.85 -5.92
CA ARG A 71 6.07 16.58 -4.99
C ARG A 71 7.03 15.52 -5.50
N ARG A 72 6.58 14.68 -6.45
CA ARG A 72 7.35 13.56 -6.96
C ARG A 72 8.21 14.00 -8.13
N ASP A 73 9.46 13.59 -8.12
CA ASP A 73 10.40 13.83 -9.21
C ASP A 73 10.24 12.80 -10.35
N ALA A 74 11.12 12.88 -11.34
CA ALA A 74 11.07 12.03 -12.55
C ALA A 74 11.33 10.53 -12.28
N ARG A 75 11.71 10.13 -11.05
CA ARG A 75 11.88 8.72 -10.67
C ARG A 75 10.57 7.99 -10.48
N TRP A 76 9.46 8.74 -10.26
CA TRP A 76 8.16 8.20 -9.96
C TRP A 76 7.29 8.02 -11.19
N GLN A 77 6.82 6.79 -11.39
CA GLN A 77 5.73 6.49 -12.33
C GLN A 77 4.43 6.30 -11.54
N THR A 78 3.37 7.04 -11.90
CA THR A 78 2.06 6.94 -11.24
C THR A 78 1.14 5.98 -12.00
N PHE A 79 0.51 5.09 -11.26
CA PHE A 79 -0.52 4.17 -11.73
C PHE A 79 -1.82 4.46 -10.96
N GLU A 80 -2.87 4.83 -11.66
CA GLU A 80 -4.20 5.01 -11.07
C GLU A 80 -4.92 3.67 -11.11
N GLU A 81 -4.98 2.99 -9.96
CA GLU A 81 -5.60 1.68 -9.85
C GLU A 81 -6.42 1.57 -8.55
N PRO A 82 -7.73 1.89 -8.61
CA PRO A 82 -8.57 1.96 -7.43
C PRO A 82 -9.02 0.59 -6.90
N MET A 83 -8.92 -0.50 -7.67
CA MET A 83 -9.58 -1.78 -7.36
C MET A 83 -8.64 -2.98 -7.27
N HIS A 84 -7.63 -3.08 -8.16
CA HIS A 84 -6.81 -4.28 -8.33
C HIS A 84 -5.30 -3.98 -8.37
N PRO A 85 -4.72 -3.37 -7.31
CA PRO A 85 -3.33 -2.95 -7.29
C PRO A 85 -2.32 -4.09 -7.47
N ALA A 86 -2.71 -5.32 -7.16
CA ALA A 86 -1.92 -6.52 -7.41
C ALA A 86 -1.52 -6.66 -8.89
N HIS A 87 -2.41 -6.30 -9.80
CA HIS A 87 -2.17 -6.34 -11.25
C HIS A 87 -1.03 -5.40 -11.67
N ILE A 88 -0.98 -4.20 -11.09
CA ILE A 88 0.08 -3.23 -11.38
C ILE A 88 1.44 -3.78 -10.97
N ILE A 89 1.54 -4.35 -9.76
CA ILE A 89 2.79 -4.94 -9.25
C ILE A 89 3.25 -6.08 -10.15
N ALA A 90 2.34 -6.97 -10.54
CA ALA A 90 2.64 -8.12 -11.39
C ALA A 90 3.09 -7.71 -12.81
N THR A 91 2.47 -6.67 -13.38
CA THR A 91 2.72 -6.26 -14.76
C THR A 91 3.97 -5.38 -14.89
N HIS A 92 4.22 -4.48 -13.93
CA HIS A 92 5.26 -3.46 -14.01
C HIS A 92 6.48 -3.74 -13.13
N GLY A 93 6.45 -4.76 -12.28
CA GLY A 93 7.50 -5.05 -11.29
C GLY A 93 8.90 -5.29 -11.86
N ASN A 94 9.04 -5.63 -13.15
CA ASN A 94 10.36 -5.82 -13.77
C ASN A 94 11.14 -4.51 -13.99
N ASN A 95 10.45 -3.36 -14.04
CA ASN A 95 11.02 -2.05 -14.36
C ASN A 95 10.96 -1.07 -13.16
N ILE A 96 10.46 -1.51 -12.03
CA ILE A 96 10.27 -0.70 -10.83
C ILE A 96 11.10 -1.34 -9.70
N ASP A 97 11.80 -0.54 -8.91
CA ASP A 97 12.59 -1.00 -7.77
C ASP A 97 11.74 -1.11 -6.50
N ALA A 98 10.81 -0.17 -6.32
CA ALA A 98 9.87 -0.17 -5.20
C ALA A 98 8.51 0.40 -5.59
N PHE A 99 7.44 -0.16 -5.02
CA PHE A 99 6.09 0.36 -5.12
C PHE A 99 5.64 1.00 -3.81
N LEU A 100 4.95 2.13 -3.94
CA LEU A 100 4.19 2.77 -2.87
C LEU A 100 2.70 2.74 -3.20
N LEU A 101 1.90 2.04 -2.40
CA LEU A 101 0.44 2.01 -2.51
C LEU A 101 -0.17 2.98 -1.49
N ASP A 102 -0.91 3.98 -1.96
CA ASP A 102 -1.59 4.99 -1.13
C ASP A 102 -3.06 5.15 -1.57
N CYS A 103 -4.04 4.55 -0.81
CA CYS A 103 -3.86 3.78 0.40
C CYS A 103 -4.85 2.59 0.48
N LEU A 104 -4.58 1.64 1.36
CA LEU A 104 -5.43 0.45 1.56
C LEU A 104 -6.85 0.78 2.00
N THR A 105 -7.03 1.81 2.84
CA THR A 105 -8.37 2.19 3.28
C THR A 105 -9.24 2.72 2.15
N LEU A 106 -8.68 3.42 1.16
CA LEU A 106 -9.41 3.80 -0.05
C LEU A 106 -9.71 2.59 -0.93
N LEU A 107 -8.78 1.64 -1.07
CA LEU A 107 -9.03 0.38 -1.77
C LEU A 107 -10.22 -0.36 -1.14
N VAL A 108 -10.24 -0.54 0.19
CA VAL A 108 -11.37 -1.15 0.92
C VAL A 108 -12.68 -0.39 0.66
N SER A 109 -12.65 0.95 0.71
CA SER A 109 -13.81 1.78 0.43
C SER A 109 -14.33 1.58 -1.01
N ASN A 110 -13.44 1.58 -1.99
CA ASN A 110 -13.80 1.40 -3.40
C ASN A 110 -14.43 0.02 -3.64
N LEU A 111 -13.86 -1.03 -3.04
CA LEU A 111 -14.40 -2.39 -3.13
C LEU A 111 -15.80 -2.48 -2.49
N LEU A 112 -16.00 -1.91 -1.31
CA LEU A 112 -17.31 -1.86 -0.66
C LEU A 112 -18.36 -1.14 -1.51
N LEU A 113 -17.99 0.02 -2.06
CA LEU A 113 -18.92 0.85 -2.84
C LEU A 113 -19.12 0.35 -4.27
N SER A 114 -18.32 -0.59 -4.76
CA SER A 114 -18.51 -1.20 -6.08
C SER A 114 -19.73 -2.11 -6.16
N GLN A 115 -20.22 -2.58 -5.02
CA GLN A 115 -21.34 -3.50 -4.94
C GLN A 115 -22.65 -2.78 -4.58
N ARG A 116 -23.73 -3.24 -5.18
CA ARG A 116 -25.07 -2.74 -4.87
C ARG A 116 -25.62 -3.47 -3.65
N VAL A 117 -25.59 -2.81 -2.51
CA VAL A 117 -26.13 -3.32 -1.24
C VAL A 117 -27.14 -2.31 -0.70
N ASP A 118 -28.27 -2.82 -0.22
CA ASP A 118 -29.20 -2.01 0.58
C ASP A 118 -28.60 -1.79 1.98
N TRP A 119 -28.04 -0.61 2.20
CA TRP A 119 -27.38 -0.26 3.47
C TRP A 119 -28.37 0.12 4.57
N GLU A 120 -29.66 0.27 4.27
CA GLU A 120 -30.70 0.47 5.30
C GLU A 120 -31.05 -0.87 5.95
N LEU A 121 -31.11 -1.95 5.14
CA LEU A 121 -31.46 -3.30 5.59
C LEU A 121 -30.48 -4.37 5.02
N PRO A 122 -29.18 -4.30 5.36
CA PRO A 122 -28.23 -5.24 4.82
C PRO A 122 -28.44 -6.65 5.40
N THR A 123 -28.34 -7.67 4.56
CA THR A 123 -28.40 -9.07 5.02
C THR A 123 -27.02 -9.54 5.50
N ASN A 124 -26.99 -10.49 6.44
CA ASN A 124 -25.74 -11.11 6.84
C ASN A 124 -24.99 -11.77 5.69
N GLY A 125 -25.71 -12.30 4.69
CA GLY A 125 -25.12 -12.90 3.50
C GLY A 125 -24.40 -11.87 2.63
N SER A 126 -25.02 -10.71 2.37
CA SER A 126 -24.40 -9.63 1.61
C SER A 126 -23.18 -9.05 2.30
N LEU A 127 -23.21 -8.88 3.63
CA LEU A 127 -22.07 -8.38 4.40
C LEU A 127 -20.88 -9.35 4.34
N ARG A 128 -21.11 -10.66 4.55
CA ARG A 128 -20.06 -11.68 4.44
C ARG A 128 -19.45 -11.75 3.05
N SER A 129 -20.27 -11.70 2.00
CA SER A 129 -19.78 -11.71 0.61
C SER A 129 -18.85 -10.52 0.33
N LEU A 130 -19.13 -9.35 0.91
CA LEU A 130 -18.27 -8.17 0.81
C LEU A 130 -16.94 -8.36 1.58
N GLU A 131 -17.00 -8.89 2.80
CA GLU A 131 -15.82 -9.23 3.58
C GLU A 131 -14.90 -10.21 2.83
N ASP A 132 -15.47 -11.30 2.32
CA ASP A 132 -14.74 -12.31 1.55
C ASP A 132 -14.09 -11.72 0.30
N MET A 133 -14.79 -10.86 -0.45
CA MET A 133 -14.26 -10.19 -1.62
C MET A 133 -13.07 -9.27 -1.27
N ILE A 134 -13.17 -8.49 -0.20
CA ILE A 134 -12.10 -7.60 0.25
C ILE A 134 -10.90 -8.42 0.71
N MET A 135 -11.12 -9.48 1.48
CA MET A 135 -10.03 -10.34 1.96
C MET A 135 -9.34 -11.11 0.83
N ALA A 136 -10.10 -11.52 -0.22
CA ALA A 136 -9.51 -12.10 -1.42
C ALA A 136 -8.57 -11.10 -2.13
N GLU A 137 -8.95 -9.82 -2.24
CA GLU A 137 -8.06 -8.80 -2.83
C GLU A 137 -6.81 -8.55 -1.97
N MET A 138 -6.92 -8.61 -0.64
CA MET A 138 -5.75 -8.53 0.25
C MET A 138 -4.80 -9.72 0.04
N VAL A 139 -5.33 -10.92 -0.16
CA VAL A 139 -4.52 -12.12 -0.48
C VAL A 139 -3.80 -11.94 -1.81
N ASN A 140 -4.50 -11.52 -2.87
CA ASN A 140 -3.91 -11.24 -4.18
C ASN A 140 -2.79 -10.22 -4.09
N LEU A 141 -2.99 -9.13 -3.33
CA LEU A 141 -2.01 -8.08 -3.13
C LEU A 141 -0.75 -8.58 -2.39
N ILE A 142 -0.94 -9.41 -1.35
CA ILE A 142 0.16 -10.05 -0.61
C ILE A 142 0.95 -10.99 -1.53
N GLU A 143 0.26 -11.83 -2.30
CA GLU A 143 0.90 -12.79 -3.21
C GLU A 143 1.73 -12.07 -4.28
N ALA A 144 1.15 -11.06 -4.96
CA ALA A 144 1.87 -10.26 -5.94
C ALA A 144 3.10 -9.57 -5.33
N SER A 145 2.94 -9.00 -4.12
CA SER A 145 4.04 -8.34 -3.40
C SER A 145 5.15 -9.30 -2.96
N THR A 146 4.81 -10.55 -2.65
CA THR A 146 5.78 -11.57 -2.23
C THR A 146 6.59 -12.11 -3.41
N VAL A 147 5.95 -12.26 -4.58
CA VAL A 147 6.60 -12.71 -5.82
C VAL A 147 7.47 -11.60 -6.44
N TYR A 148 7.07 -10.36 -6.30
CA TYR A 148 7.83 -9.19 -6.75
C TYR A 148 9.18 -9.10 -6.02
N ARG A 149 10.26 -8.76 -6.74
CA ARG A 149 11.64 -8.78 -6.19
C ARG A 149 12.06 -7.54 -5.43
N GLY A 150 11.28 -6.47 -5.51
CA GLY A 150 11.53 -5.19 -4.83
C GLY A 150 10.76 -5.06 -3.52
N GLU A 151 10.62 -3.84 -3.07
CA GLU A 151 9.86 -3.52 -1.86
C GLU A 151 8.49 -2.94 -2.22
N VAL A 152 7.44 -3.40 -1.54
CA VAL A 152 6.09 -2.83 -1.62
C VAL A 152 5.77 -2.16 -0.29
N ILE A 153 5.72 -0.83 -0.29
CA ILE A 153 5.33 -0.02 0.85
C ILE A 153 3.84 0.29 0.72
N MET A 154 3.06 -0.06 1.73
CA MET A 154 1.61 0.12 1.74
C MET A 154 1.20 1.07 2.84
N VAL A 155 0.49 2.12 2.48
CA VAL A 155 -0.07 3.09 3.42
C VAL A 155 -1.48 2.68 3.80
N SER A 156 -1.80 2.72 5.08
CA SER A 156 -3.16 2.49 5.60
C SER A 156 -3.53 3.50 6.68
N ASN A 157 -4.83 3.78 6.80
CA ASN A 157 -5.31 4.54 7.95
C ASN A 157 -5.68 3.61 9.09
N GLU A 158 -5.38 4.06 10.32
CA GLU A 158 -5.94 3.47 11.53
C GLU A 158 -7.29 4.13 11.81
N VAL A 159 -8.37 3.36 11.66
CA VAL A 159 -9.76 3.85 11.80
C VAL A 159 -10.52 3.17 12.94
N GLY A 160 -9.88 2.20 13.62
CA GLY A 160 -10.52 1.39 14.66
C GLY A 160 -10.60 2.03 16.05
N CYS A 161 -9.87 3.11 16.33
CA CYS A 161 -9.73 3.71 17.65
C CYS A 161 -10.88 4.67 18.03
N GLY A 162 -11.88 4.86 17.16
CA GLY A 162 -13.01 5.75 17.38
C GLY A 162 -14.24 5.05 17.98
N ILE A 163 -15.30 5.84 18.21
CA ILE A 163 -16.62 5.33 18.62
C ILE A 163 -17.18 4.45 17.49
N VAL A 164 -17.92 3.39 17.89
CA VAL A 164 -18.58 2.50 16.93
C VAL A 164 -19.57 3.28 16.06
N PRO A 165 -19.41 3.30 14.73
CA PRO A 165 -20.28 4.05 13.84
C PRO A 165 -21.74 3.53 13.87
N PRO A 166 -22.75 4.41 13.78
CA PRO A 166 -24.16 3.99 13.72
C PRO A 166 -24.53 3.34 12.40
N SER A 167 -23.89 3.72 11.28
CA SER A 167 -24.16 3.18 9.94
C SER A 167 -23.59 1.77 9.77
N PRO A 168 -24.36 0.80 9.21
CA PRO A 168 -23.84 -0.53 8.89
C PRO A 168 -22.64 -0.48 7.92
N LEU A 169 -22.69 0.36 6.89
CA LEU A 169 -21.59 0.57 5.95
C LEU A 169 -20.30 1.00 6.67
N ALA A 170 -20.40 1.99 7.54
CA ALA A 170 -19.23 2.51 8.24
C ALA A 170 -18.65 1.50 9.25
N ARG A 171 -19.50 0.66 9.87
CA ARG A 171 -19.02 -0.45 10.71
C ARG A 171 -18.28 -1.49 9.89
N LEU A 172 -18.86 -1.93 8.77
CA LEU A 172 -18.23 -2.90 7.89
C LEU A 172 -16.90 -2.37 7.33
N PHE A 173 -16.87 -1.12 6.87
CA PHE A 173 -15.63 -0.46 6.43
C PHE A 173 -14.55 -0.49 7.50
N ARG A 174 -14.88 -0.09 8.74
CA ARG A 174 -13.94 -0.10 9.86
C ARG A 174 -13.40 -1.51 10.14
N ASP A 175 -14.28 -2.48 10.16
CA ASP A 175 -13.96 -3.86 10.50
C ASP A 175 -13.11 -4.50 9.37
N CYS A 176 -13.47 -4.30 8.10
CA CYS A 176 -12.65 -4.73 6.95
C CYS A 176 -11.29 -4.05 6.89
N ALA A 177 -11.20 -2.73 7.16
CA ALA A 177 -9.93 -2.03 7.19
C ALA A 177 -9.01 -2.57 8.30
N GLY A 178 -9.57 -2.88 9.48
CA GLY A 178 -8.83 -3.51 10.58
C GLY A 178 -8.33 -4.92 10.21
N GLN A 179 -9.17 -5.74 9.59
CA GLN A 179 -8.79 -7.09 9.13
C GLN A 179 -7.71 -7.03 8.03
N ALA A 180 -7.83 -6.11 7.07
CA ALA A 180 -6.83 -5.87 6.03
C ALA A 180 -5.47 -5.48 6.63
N ASN A 181 -5.47 -4.55 7.61
CA ASN A 181 -4.27 -4.15 8.32
C ASN A 181 -3.62 -5.34 9.05
N GLN A 182 -4.39 -6.18 9.73
CA GLN A 182 -3.88 -7.37 10.42
C GLN A 182 -3.30 -8.40 9.45
N CYS A 183 -4.00 -8.69 8.35
CA CYS A 183 -3.55 -9.62 7.33
C CYS A 183 -2.21 -9.20 6.72
N LEU A 184 -2.09 -7.94 6.36
CA LEU A 184 -0.86 -7.36 5.79
C LEU A 184 0.27 -7.27 6.83
N ALA A 185 -0.01 -6.84 8.05
CA ALA A 185 0.97 -6.77 9.13
C ALA A 185 1.58 -8.15 9.45
N ALA A 186 0.76 -9.22 9.39
CA ALA A 186 1.25 -10.59 9.60
C ALA A 186 2.30 -10.99 8.55
N LYS A 187 2.14 -10.57 7.29
CA LYS A 187 3.04 -10.88 6.17
C LYS A 187 4.16 -9.85 5.97
N ALA A 188 3.96 -8.62 6.44
CA ALA A 188 4.94 -7.56 6.31
C ALA A 188 6.25 -7.90 7.06
N LYS A 189 7.38 -7.53 6.44
CA LYS A 189 8.70 -7.56 7.08
C LYS A 189 8.85 -6.44 8.10
N ARG A 190 8.28 -5.25 7.79
CA ARG A 190 8.31 -4.07 8.66
C ARG A 190 6.91 -3.49 8.81
N VAL A 191 6.58 -3.04 10.02
CA VAL A 191 5.32 -2.36 10.32
C VAL A 191 5.60 -1.13 11.15
N TYR A 192 5.10 0.02 10.71
CA TYR A 192 5.24 1.30 11.40
C TYR A 192 3.88 1.91 11.73
N LEU A 193 3.76 2.46 12.93
CA LEU A 193 2.69 3.37 13.31
C LEU A 193 3.24 4.79 13.30
N VAL A 194 2.65 5.68 12.49
CA VAL A 194 3.07 7.09 12.44
C VAL A 194 2.08 7.95 13.22
N ALA A 195 2.58 8.62 14.23
CA ALA A 195 1.83 9.56 15.06
C ALA A 195 2.57 10.90 15.11
N SER A 196 1.87 12.01 14.80
CA SER A 196 2.43 13.38 14.84
C SER A 196 3.75 13.54 14.06
N GLY A 197 3.88 12.87 12.92
CA GLY A 197 5.09 12.89 12.10
C GLY A 197 6.20 11.93 12.54
N LEU A 198 6.03 11.25 13.66
CA LEU A 198 7.03 10.35 14.24
C LEU A 198 6.67 8.88 13.96
N PRO A 199 7.54 8.10 13.26
CA PRO A 199 7.32 6.68 13.04
C PRO A 199 7.72 5.88 14.28
N LEU A 200 6.83 5.02 14.75
CA LEU A 200 7.08 3.99 15.74
C LEU A 200 7.15 2.64 15.04
N CYS A 201 8.28 1.95 15.14
CA CYS A 201 8.44 0.60 14.62
C CYS A 201 7.69 -0.40 15.52
N LEU A 202 6.71 -1.11 14.96
CA LEU A 202 5.95 -2.17 15.64
C LEU A 202 6.51 -3.55 15.32
N LYS A 203 7.11 -3.71 14.13
CA LYS A 203 7.72 -4.95 13.65
C LYS A 203 8.87 -4.65 12.69
N GLY A 204 10.00 -5.34 12.80
CA GLY A 204 11.14 -5.19 11.91
C GLY A 204 12.48 -5.31 12.59
#